data_453685c35897a23640a6db82509e155f
#
_entry.id   453685c35897a23640a6db82509e155f
#
_cell.length_a   1.000
_cell.length_b   1.000
_cell.length_c   1.000
_cell.angle_alpha   90.00
_cell.angle_beta   90.00
_cell.angle_gamma   90.00
#
_symmetry.space_group_name_H-M   'P 1'
#
loop_
_entity.id
_entity.type
_entity.pdbx_description
1 polymer ?
#
loop_
_entity_poly.entity_id
_entity_poly.type
_entity_poly.pdbx_seq_one_letter_code
_entity_poly.pdbx_strand_id
1 'polypeptide(L)'
;ATENAILAAFKAKGKTTLSNCAIEPEILNLILFLNNLGGNIKINGRKIEIFGCKKIKRAITHKVIFDRIELGTYMIAAALIGKKITFSNIDSRIIKNDINVLKKMGIKIITKNSSIKILQSKGIKKINIETRPYPGFATDLQAQLMVLMTRAQGKSTIKESIFENRFMHVPELKRMGANIEIKNKIAI
;
A
#
# COMPACT_ATOMS: atom_id res chain seq x y z
N ALA A 1 -4.55 9.27 9.81
CA ALA A 1 -4.57 10.63 10.39
C ALA A 1 -4.79 11.72 9.33
N THR A 2 -4.04 11.71 8.21
CA THR A 2 -4.10 12.77 7.17
C THR A 2 -5.50 12.93 6.57
N GLU A 3 -6.18 11.85 6.20
CA GLU A 3 -7.55 11.89 5.64
C GLU A 3 -8.53 12.56 6.60
N ASN A 4 -8.53 12.15 7.86
CA ASN A 4 -9.41 12.70 8.88
C ASN A 4 -9.16 14.20 9.09
N ALA A 5 -7.88 14.62 9.08
CA ALA A 5 -7.51 16.03 9.18
C ALA A 5 -7.99 16.83 7.95
N ILE A 6 -7.87 16.27 6.74
CA ILE A 6 -8.39 16.89 5.51
C ILE A 6 -9.91 17.04 5.59
N LEU A 7 -10.63 15.99 5.98
CA LEU A 7 -12.10 16.01 6.10
C LEU A 7 -12.56 17.04 7.14
N ALA A 8 -11.93 17.08 8.31
CA ALA A 8 -12.22 18.06 9.36
C ALA A 8 -11.97 19.49 8.88
N ALA A 9 -10.85 19.73 8.19
CA ALA A 9 -10.49 21.04 7.68
C ALA A 9 -11.35 21.50 6.49
N PHE A 10 -11.97 20.58 5.76
CA PHE A 10 -12.73 20.87 4.54
C PHE A 10 -13.89 21.86 4.77
N LYS A 11 -14.51 21.84 5.93
CA LYS A 11 -15.59 22.77 6.31
C LYS A 11 -15.16 23.81 7.34
N ALA A 12 -13.93 23.79 7.82
CA ALA A 12 -13.43 24.76 8.79
C ALA A 12 -13.36 26.16 8.18
N LYS A 13 -13.58 27.20 9.00
CA LYS A 13 -13.45 28.61 8.55
C LYS A 13 -11.98 28.95 8.34
N GLY A 14 -11.67 29.65 7.26
CA GLY A 14 -10.33 30.15 6.96
C GLY A 14 -9.44 29.14 6.26
N LYS A 15 -8.13 29.23 6.50
CA LYS A 15 -7.09 28.39 5.92
C LYS A 15 -6.53 27.45 6.98
N THR A 16 -6.49 26.17 6.69
CA THR A 16 -5.78 25.14 7.49
C THR A 16 -4.55 24.69 6.72
N THR A 17 -3.42 24.58 7.41
CA THR A 17 -2.18 24.02 6.85
C THR A 17 -1.81 22.77 7.61
N LEU A 18 -1.65 21.67 6.89
CA LEU A 18 -1.18 20.39 7.42
C LEU A 18 0.24 20.15 6.92
N SER A 19 1.14 19.79 7.81
CA SER A 19 2.54 19.46 7.50
C SER A 19 2.83 17.97 7.76
N ASN A 20 3.86 17.43 7.09
CA ASN A 20 4.25 16.04 7.18
C ASN A 20 3.11 15.04 6.91
N CYS A 21 2.28 15.38 5.92
CA CYS A 21 1.13 14.57 5.53
C CYS A 21 1.54 13.27 4.84
N ALA A 22 0.67 12.29 4.93
CA ALA A 22 0.66 11.14 4.05
C ALA A 22 0.41 11.57 2.60
N ILE A 23 1.04 10.90 1.64
CA ILE A 23 0.95 11.20 0.20
C ILE A 23 0.58 9.97 -0.63
N GLU A 24 -0.01 8.99 0.02
CA GLU A 24 -0.52 7.78 -0.62
C GLU A 24 -1.53 8.15 -1.71
N PRO A 25 -1.66 7.34 -2.77
CA PRO A 25 -2.58 7.61 -3.89
C PRO A 25 -4.03 7.84 -3.45
N GLU A 26 -4.50 7.18 -2.41
CA GLU A 26 -5.82 7.35 -1.81
C GLU A 26 -6.01 8.76 -1.24
N ILE A 27 -4.97 9.37 -0.65
CA ILE A 27 -4.99 10.76 -0.18
C ILE A 27 -5.18 11.73 -1.35
N LEU A 28 -4.43 11.50 -2.44
CA LEU A 28 -4.55 12.34 -3.64
C LEU A 28 -5.94 12.20 -4.29
N ASN A 29 -6.49 10.98 -4.29
CA ASN A 29 -7.83 10.73 -4.80
C ASN A 29 -8.91 11.40 -3.95
N LEU A 30 -8.77 11.39 -2.61
CA LEU A 30 -9.64 12.13 -1.70
C LEU A 30 -9.57 13.64 -1.95
N ILE A 31 -8.37 14.21 -2.11
CA ILE A 31 -8.19 15.64 -2.42
C ILE A 31 -8.88 15.99 -3.73
N LEU A 32 -8.72 15.17 -4.76
CA LEU A 32 -9.38 15.36 -6.05
C LEU A 32 -10.90 15.32 -5.91
N PHE A 33 -11.44 14.35 -5.15
CA PHE A 33 -12.86 14.25 -4.86
C PHE A 33 -13.40 15.52 -4.18
N LEU A 34 -12.73 15.96 -3.12
CA LEU A 34 -13.14 17.15 -2.37
C LEU A 34 -13.05 18.45 -3.20
N ASN A 35 -12.02 18.56 -4.06
CA ASN A 35 -11.90 19.69 -4.97
C ASN A 35 -13.03 19.69 -6.03
N ASN A 36 -13.41 18.51 -6.55
CA ASN A 36 -14.56 18.38 -7.45
C ASN A 36 -15.88 18.77 -6.77
N LEU A 37 -16.02 18.55 -5.45
CA LEU A 37 -17.16 19.01 -4.65
C LEU A 37 -17.20 20.53 -4.44
N GLY A 38 -16.17 21.25 -4.85
CA GLY A 38 -16.08 22.72 -4.71
C GLY A 38 -15.06 23.15 -3.65
N GLY A 39 -14.22 22.24 -3.20
CA GLY A 39 -13.09 22.53 -2.30
C GLY A 39 -11.98 23.30 -2.99
N ASN A 40 -11.09 23.86 -2.17
CA ASN A 40 -9.83 24.46 -2.61
C ASN A 40 -8.72 23.89 -1.72
N ILE A 41 -8.22 22.73 -2.12
CA ILE A 41 -7.16 22.00 -1.42
C ILE A 41 -5.95 21.94 -2.34
N LYS A 42 -4.81 22.41 -1.86
CA LYS A 42 -3.52 22.43 -2.57
C LYS A 42 -2.54 21.51 -1.86
N ILE A 43 -1.81 20.71 -2.62
CA ILE A 43 -0.76 19.84 -2.10
C ILE A 43 0.58 20.22 -2.72
N ASN A 44 1.60 20.33 -1.89
CA ASN A 44 2.98 20.53 -2.30
C ASN A 44 3.89 19.61 -1.47
N GLY A 45 4.36 18.51 -2.10
CA GLY A 45 5.06 17.46 -1.38
C GLY A 45 4.21 16.90 -0.24
N ARG A 46 4.70 17.00 1.00
CA ARG A 46 4.01 16.54 2.21
C ARG A 46 3.29 17.66 2.98
N LYS A 47 3.06 18.80 2.34
CA LYS A 47 2.30 19.92 2.88
C LYS A 47 0.97 20.05 2.15
N ILE A 48 -0.13 20.15 2.89
CA ILE A 48 -1.49 20.32 2.35
C ILE A 48 -2.07 21.61 2.91
N GLU A 49 -2.55 22.47 2.03
CA GLU A 49 -3.25 23.70 2.37
C GLU A 49 -4.72 23.57 1.98
N ILE A 50 -5.61 23.81 2.92
CA ILE A 50 -7.05 23.62 2.77
C ILE A 50 -7.74 24.94 3.08
N PHE A 51 -8.51 25.45 2.13
CA PHE A 51 -9.38 26.60 2.33
C PHE A 51 -10.80 26.10 2.53
N GLY A 52 -11.41 26.47 3.65
CA GLY A 52 -12.72 25.96 4.04
C GLY A 52 -13.78 26.14 2.96
N CYS A 53 -14.44 25.05 2.60
CA CYS A 53 -15.43 25.03 1.55
C CYS A 53 -16.75 25.65 2.01
N LYS A 54 -17.14 26.79 1.41
CA LYS A 54 -18.39 27.50 1.75
C LYS A 54 -19.62 26.81 1.15
N LYS A 55 -19.52 26.33 -0.10
CA LYS A 55 -20.64 25.74 -0.84
C LYS A 55 -20.23 24.42 -1.49
N ILE A 56 -20.89 23.34 -1.10
CA ILE A 56 -20.67 22.01 -1.68
C ILE A 56 -21.61 21.84 -2.88
N LYS A 57 -21.10 21.31 -3.99
CA LYS A 57 -21.90 20.92 -5.14
C LYS A 57 -22.83 19.75 -4.76
N ARG A 58 -24.08 19.78 -5.23
CA ARG A 58 -25.08 18.78 -4.85
C ARG A 58 -24.86 17.40 -5.49
N ALA A 59 -24.30 17.40 -6.69
CA ALA A 59 -24.04 16.14 -7.41
C ALA A 59 -22.73 16.25 -8.20
N ILE A 60 -21.91 15.24 -8.07
CA ILE A 60 -20.70 15.01 -8.88
C ILE A 60 -20.54 13.53 -9.18
N THR A 61 -19.87 13.23 -10.27
CA THR A 61 -19.38 11.86 -10.54
C THR A 61 -17.90 11.82 -10.23
N HIS A 62 -17.47 10.83 -9.44
CA HIS A 62 -16.09 10.62 -9.10
C HIS A 62 -15.76 9.12 -9.20
N LYS A 63 -14.63 8.82 -9.86
CA LYS A 63 -14.12 7.47 -9.91
C LYS A 63 -13.10 7.27 -8.80
N VAL A 64 -13.45 6.42 -7.85
CA VAL A 64 -12.52 5.99 -6.80
C VAL A 64 -11.44 5.11 -7.45
N ILE A 65 -10.18 5.31 -7.05
CA ILE A 65 -9.08 4.44 -7.49
C ILE A 65 -9.24 3.04 -6.90
N PHE A 66 -8.57 2.05 -7.52
CA PHE A 66 -8.52 0.71 -6.94
C PHE A 66 -7.75 0.71 -5.60
N ASP A 67 -8.10 -0.21 -4.72
CA ASP A 67 -7.37 -0.43 -3.47
C ASP A 67 -6.03 -1.15 -3.75
N ARG A 68 -4.92 -0.43 -3.52
CA ARG A 68 -3.56 -0.97 -3.73
C ARG A 68 -3.19 -2.07 -2.72
N ILE A 69 -3.79 -2.04 -1.54
CA ILE A 69 -3.54 -3.07 -0.51
C ILE A 69 -4.29 -4.35 -0.86
N GLU A 70 -5.54 -4.24 -1.28
CA GLU A 70 -6.30 -5.38 -1.83
C GLU A 70 -5.56 -6.00 -3.00
N LEU A 71 -5.16 -5.19 -3.98
CA LEU A 71 -4.40 -5.66 -5.14
C LEU A 71 -3.11 -6.36 -4.72
N GLY A 72 -2.31 -5.74 -3.84
CA GLY A 72 -1.06 -6.31 -3.34
C GLY A 72 -1.27 -7.66 -2.64
N THR A 73 -2.32 -7.77 -1.84
CA THR A 73 -2.72 -9.01 -1.18
C THR A 73 -3.00 -10.13 -2.19
N TYR A 74 -3.82 -9.84 -3.21
CA TYR A 74 -4.12 -10.82 -4.25
C TYR A 74 -2.92 -11.13 -5.16
N MET A 75 -2.01 -10.18 -5.38
CA MET A 75 -0.76 -10.43 -6.09
C MET A 75 0.15 -11.41 -5.32
N ILE A 76 0.24 -11.26 -4.00
CA ILE A 76 0.98 -12.17 -3.13
C ILE A 76 0.32 -13.55 -3.13
N ALA A 77 -0.99 -13.63 -3.00
CA ALA A 77 -1.74 -14.88 -3.09
C ALA A 77 -1.52 -15.57 -4.46
N ALA A 78 -1.56 -14.84 -5.56
CA ALA A 78 -1.27 -15.36 -6.89
C ALA A 78 0.16 -15.95 -7.00
N ALA A 79 1.14 -15.27 -6.39
CA ALA A 79 2.52 -15.74 -6.33
C ALA A 79 2.67 -17.04 -5.54
N LEU A 80 1.91 -17.20 -4.45
CA LEU A 80 1.90 -18.41 -3.61
C LEU A 80 1.25 -19.62 -4.31
N ILE A 81 0.10 -19.38 -4.97
CA ILE A 81 -0.66 -20.43 -5.65
C ILE A 81 0.08 -20.92 -6.91
N GLY A 82 0.95 -20.10 -7.48
CA GLY A 82 1.73 -20.44 -8.65
C GLY A 82 0.93 -20.53 -9.95
N LYS A 83 -0.31 -20.04 -10.00
CA LYS A 83 -1.15 -20.00 -11.20
C LYS A 83 -1.03 -18.66 -11.93
N LYS A 84 -1.37 -18.67 -13.21
CA LYS A 84 -1.45 -17.46 -14.02
C LYS A 84 -2.71 -16.67 -13.65
N ILE A 85 -2.54 -15.48 -13.07
CA ILE A 85 -3.63 -14.57 -12.70
C ILE A 85 -3.40 -13.21 -13.36
N THR A 86 -4.47 -12.62 -13.87
CA THR A 86 -4.44 -11.29 -14.49
C THR A 86 -5.37 -10.35 -13.71
N PHE A 87 -4.84 -9.19 -13.33
CA PHE A 87 -5.57 -8.09 -12.72
C PHE A 87 -5.78 -7.02 -13.79
N SER A 88 -7.03 -6.59 -14.00
CA SER A 88 -7.42 -5.62 -15.03
C SER A 88 -7.84 -4.29 -14.40
N ASN A 89 -7.84 -3.22 -15.21
CA ASN A 89 -8.18 -1.86 -14.79
C ASN A 89 -7.25 -1.28 -13.70
N ILE A 90 -5.97 -1.66 -13.77
CA ILE A 90 -4.93 -1.31 -12.79
C ILE A 90 -3.93 -0.33 -13.40
N ASP A 91 -3.70 0.80 -12.73
CA ASP A 91 -2.54 1.64 -13.00
C ASP A 91 -1.33 1.09 -12.21
N SER A 92 -0.45 0.37 -12.90
CA SER A 92 0.72 -0.28 -12.29
C SER A 92 1.73 0.70 -11.68
N ARG A 93 1.65 2.00 -12.01
CA ARG A 93 2.51 3.05 -11.44
C ARG A 93 2.26 3.24 -9.95
N ILE A 94 1.00 3.09 -9.53
CA ILE A 94 0.56 3.24 -8.13
C ILE A 94 1.20 2.19 -7.22
N ILE A 95 1.40 0.96 -7.73
CA ILE A 95 1.92 -0.19 -6.96
C ILE A 95 3.32 -0.62 -7.45
N LYS A 96 4.05 0.29 -8.07
CA LYS A 96 5.38 0.00 -8.67
C LYS A 96 6.37 -0.61 -7.68
N ASN A 97 6.38 -0.11 -6.44
CA ASN A 97 7.32 -0.61 -5.43
C ASN A 97 7.01 -2.05 -5.03
N ASP A 98 5.73 -2.38 -4.82
CA ASP A 98 5.30 -3.73 -4.43
C ASP A 98 5.56 -4.73 -5.56
N ILE A 99 5.34 -4.32 -6.83
CA ILE A 99 5.73 -5.10 -8.01
C ILE A 99 7.24 -5.37 -8.01
N ASN A 100 8.07 -4.38 -7.69
CA ASN A 100 9.51 -4.53 -7.65
C ASN A 100 9.95 -5.48 -6.53
N VAL A 101 9.32 -5.42 -5.36
CA VAL A 101 9.57 -6.35 -4.25
C VAL A 101 9.29 -7.79 -4.69
N LEU A 102 8.13 -8.05 -5.27
CA LEU A 102 7.77 -9.38 -5.76
C LEU A 102 8.71 -9.86 -6.88
N LYS A 103 9.10 -8.99 -7.81
CA LYS A 103 10.09 -9.32 -8.85
C LYS A 103 11.44 -9.70 -8.27
N LYS A 104 11.92 -9.00 -7.22
CA LYS A 104 13.16 -9.36 -6.50
C LYS A 104 13.07 -10.74 -5.86
N MET A 105 11.89 -11.14 -5.41
CA MET A 105 11.63 -12.50 -4.92
C MET A 105 11.53 -13.56 -6.04
N GLY A 106 11.77 -13.18 -7.29
CA GLY A 106 11.74 -14.10 -8.44
C GLY A 106 10.36 -14.33 -9.04
N ILE A 107 9.34 -13.58 -8.59
CA ILE A 107 7.99 -13.68 -9.15
C ILE A 107 7.96 -13.07 -10.54
N LYS A 108 7.47 -13.84 -11.52
CA LYS A 108 7.33 -13.39 -12.91
C LYS A 108 6.08 -12.51 -13.06
N ILE A 109 6.29 -11.21 -13.26
CA ILE A 109 5.22 -10.22 -13.38
C ILE A 109 5.37 -9.46 -14.69
N ILE A 110 4.30 -9.44 -15.49
CA ILE A 110 4.17 -8.65 -16.71
C ILE A 110 3.20 -7.52 -16.43
N THR A 111 3.63 -6.30 -16.68
CA THR A 111 2.79 -5.10 -16.60
C THR A 111 2.49 -4.61 -18.01
N LYS A 112 1.22 -4.34 -18.31
CA LYS A 112 0.74 -3.68 -19.54
C LYS A 112 -0.13 -2.51 -19.12
N ASN A 113 -0.41 -1.57 -20.05
CA ASN A 113 -1.06 -0.26 -19.83
C ASN A 113 -2.11 -0.21 -18.69
N SER A 114 -2.99 -1.19 -18.58
CA SER A 114 -4.03 -1.23 -17.54
C SER A 114 -4.17 -2.61 -16.91
N SER A 115 -3.11 -3.44 -16.93
CA SER A 115 -3.17 -4.79 -16.36
C SER A 115 -1.83 -5.24 -15.80
N ILE A 116 -1.92 -6.10 -14.78
CA ILE A 116 -0.80 -6.80 -14.16
C ILE A 116 -1.08 -8.30 -14.28
N LYS A 117 -0.12 -9.04 -14.81
CA LYS A 117 -0.21 -10.50 -14.91
C LYS A 117 0.88 -11.15 -14.08
N ILE A 118 0.49 -11.96 -13.12
CA ILE A 118 1.37 -12.84 -12.37
C ILE A 118 1.44 -14.19 -13.09
N LEU A 119 2.64 -14.68 -13.32
CA LEU A 119 2.88 -15.98 -13.94
C LEU A 119 3.47 -16.94 -12.93
N GLN A 120 3.32 -18.24 -13.22
CA GLN A 120 3.97 -19.28 -12.43
C GLN A 120 5.49 -19.04 -12.35
N SER A 121 6.03 -19.09 -11.15
CA SER A 121 7.45 -18.92 -10.87
C SER A 121 8.07 -20.24 -10.42
N LYS A 122 9.34 -20.49 -10.78
CA LYS A 122 10.03 -21.75 -10.45
C LYS A 122 10.49 -21.86 -9.00
N GLY A 123 10.43 -20.79 -8.25
CA GLY A 123 10.84 -20.73 -6.84
C GLY A 123 10.72 -19.30 -6.32
N ILE A 124 10.71 -19.17 -5.01
CA ILE A 124 10.64 -17.88 -4.32
C ILE A 124 12.00 -17.62 -3.69
N LYS A 125 12.61 -16.48 -4.03
CA LYS A 125 13.92 -16.06 -3.50
C LYS A 125 13.74 -15.32 -2.19
N LYS A 126 14.71 -15.46 -1.28
CA LYS A 126 14.80 -14.63 -0.07
C LYS A 126 14.90 -13.15 -0.39
N ILE A 127 14.39 -12.33 0.52
CA ILE A 127 14.47 -10.87 0.45
C ILE A 127 14.64 -10.28 1.85
N ASN A 128 15.34 -9.14 1.93
CA ASN A 128 15.36 -8.30 3.11
C ASN A 128 14.65 -7.00 2.77
N ILE A 129 13.65 -6.64 3.58
CA ILE A 129 12.80 -5.49 3.34
C ILE A 129 12.52 -4.72 4.63
N GLU A 130 12.20 -3.45 4.48
CA GLU A 130 11.74 -2.56 5.55
C GLU A 130 10.43 -1.91 5.13
N THR A 131 9.44 -1.88 6.03
CA THR A 131 8.21 -1.11 5.80
C THR A 131 8.51 0.38 5.90
N ARG A 132 7.96 1.17 4.99
CA ARG A 132 8.17 2.63 4.93
C ARG A 132 6.92 3.34 4.43
N PRO A 133 6.72 4.64 4.77
CA PRO A 133 5.67 5.45 4.16
C PRO A 133 5.78 5.42 2.63
N TYR A 134 4.65 5.60 1.97
CA TYR A 134 4.59 5.66 0.50
C TYR A 134 5.60 6.68 -0.07
N PRO A 135 6.34 6.33 -1.15
CA PRO A 135 6.21 5.13 -1.99
C PRO A 135 7.01 3.90 -1.51
N GLY A 136 7.35 3.80 -0.22
CA GLY A 136 7.99 2.62 0.36
C GLY A 136 7.05 1.41 0.38
N PHE A 137 7.54 0.27 0.93
CA PHE A 137 6.72 -0.93 1.08
C PHE A 137 5.71 -0.74 2.19
N ALA A 138 4.43 -0.95 1.86
CA ALA A 138 3.33 -0.71 2.78
C ALA A 138 3.33 -1.69 3.97
N THR A 139 3.21 -1.15 5.20
CA THR A 139 3.06 -1.96 6.39
C THR A 139 1.80 -2.84 6.35
N ASP A 140 0.76 -2.43 5.63
CA ASP A 140 -0.48 -3.18 5.46
C ASP A 140 -0.32 -4.43 4.58
N LEU A 141 0.78 -4.53 3.82
CA LEU A 141 1.17 -5.73 3.06
C LEU A 141 2.23 -6.58 3.78
N GLN A 142 2.67 -6.17 4.96
CA GLN A 142 3.74 -6.82 5.71
C GLN A 142 3.42 -8.27 6.07
N ALA A 143 2.23 -8.54 6.60
CA ALA A 143 1.82 -9.87 7.01
C ALA A 143 1.68 -10.83 5.81
N GLN A 144 1.07 -10.36 4.72
CA GLN A 144 0.90 -11.13 3.49
C GLN A 144 2.26 -11.46 2.85
N LEU A 145 3.18 -10.48 2.81
CA LEU A 145 4.53 -10.72 2.31
C LEU A 145 5.29 -11.72 3.19
N MET A 146 5.12 -11.67 4.51
CA MET A 146 5.72 -12.62 5.44
C MET A 146 5.27 -14.05 5.13
N VAL A 147 3.99 -14.27 4.80
CA VAL A 147 3.51 -15.60 4.35
C VAL A 147 4.24 -16.03 3.08
N LEU A 148 4.44 -15.15 2.10
CA LEU A 148 5.23 -15.48 0.90
C LEU A 148 6.69 -15.81 1.25
N MET A 149 7.27 -15.08 2.20
CA MET A 149 8.65 -15.29 2.65
C MET A 149 8.85 -16.65 3.31
N THR A 150 7.83 -17.23 3.97
CA THR A 150 7.93 -18.61 4.55
C THR A 150 8.17 -19.68 3.49
N ARG A 151 7.88 -19.39 2.22
CA ARG A 151 8.12 -20.27 1.07
C ARG A 151 9.41 -19.95 0.32
N ALA A 152 10.16 -18.93 0.77
CA ALA A 152 11.38 -18.52 0.09
C ALA A 152 12.55 -19.46 0.41
N GLN A 153 13.43 -19.62 -0.58
CA GLN A 153 14.68 -20.37 -0.39
C GLN A 153 15.70 -19.48 0.34
N GLY A 154 16.00 -19.85 1.59
CA GLY A 154 16.96 -19.16 2.45
C GLY A 154 16.30 -18.14 3.38
N LYS A 155 17.11 -17.47 4.18
CA LYS A 155 16.70 -16.59 5.27
C LYS A 155 16.28 -15.21 4.74
N SER A 156 15.05 -14.82 5.04
CA SER A 156 14.49 -13.50 4.72
C SER A 156 14.36 -12.66 5.99
N THR A 157 14.37 -11.34 5.86
CA THR A 157 14.10 -10.43 6.98
C THR A 157 13.08 -9.37 6.61
N ILE A 158 12.20 -9.05 7.55
CA ILE A 158 11.29 -7.93 7.42
C ILE A 158 11.40 -7.04 8.67
N LYS A 159 11.78 -5.78 8.46
CA LYS A 159 11.84 -4.77 9.51
C LYS A 159 10.58 -3.91 9.47
N GLU A 160 9.85 -3.86 10.59
CA GLU A 160 8.71 -2.98 10.74
C GLU A 160 9.16 -1.63 11.30
N SER A 161 8.97 -0.56 10.52
CA SER A 161 9.43 0.79 10.89
C SER A 161 8.29 1.80 11.06
N ILE A 162 7.05 1.39 10.80
CA ILE A 162 5.87 2.27 10.83
C ILE A 162 5.13 2.15 12.17
N PHE A 163 4.84 0.91 12.58
CA PHE A 163 4.05 0.64 13.77
C PHE A 163 4.81 -0.20 14.78
N GLU A 164 4.41 -0.08 16.02
CA GLU A 164 4.81 -0.96 17.10
C GLU A 164 3.90 -2.20 17.13
N ASN A 165 4.43 -3.31 17.63
CA ASN A 165 3.67 -4.55 17.87
C ASN A 165 2.90 -5.11 16.65
N ARG A 166 3.46 -4.95 15.43
CA ARG A 166 2.81 -5.37 14.18
C ARG A 166 3.07 -6.83 13.79
N PHE A 167 3.66 -7.65 14.67
CA PHE A 167 3.94 -9.07 14.43
C PHE A 167 2.98 -10.03 15.15
N MET A 168 1.78 -9.58 15.49
CA MET A 168 0.79 -10.40 16.23
C MET A 168 0.31 -11.62 15.43
N HIS A 169 0.47 -11.66 14.12
CA HIS A 169 0.16 -12.82 13.28
C HIS A 169 1.26 -13.89 13.29
N VAL A 170 2.47 -13.59 13.77
CA VAL A 170 3.60 -14.53 13.76
C VAL A 170 3.36 -15.78 14.62
N PRO A 171 2.79 -15.70 15.84
CA PRO A 171 2.46 -16.90 16.61
C PRO A 171 1.57 -17.87 15.81
N GLU A 172 0.59 -17.38 15.08
CA GLU A 172 -0.31 -18.21 14.28
C GLU A 172 0.42 -18.85 13.08
N LEU A 173 1.29 -18.10 12.40
CA LEU A 173 2.13 -18.65 11.35
C LEU A 173 3.06 -19.76 11.88
N LYS A 174 3.61 -19.60 13.08
CA LYS A 174 4.43 -20.62 13.76
C LYS A 174 3.62 -21.87 14.09
N ARG A 175 2.37 -21.73 14.54
CA ARG A 175 1.46 -22.87 14.74
C ARG A 175 1.18 -23.63 13.44
N MET A 176 1.20 -22.94 12.30
CA MET A 176 1.08 -23.52 10.97
C MET A 176 2.41 -24.10 10.43
N GLY A 177 3.48 -24.12 11.25
CA GLY A 177 4.77 -24.69 10.89
C GLY A 177 5.79 -23.71 10.31
N ALA A 178 5.52 -22.40 10.30
CA ALA A 178 6.50 -21.42 9.85
C ALA A 178 7.64 -21.28 10.86
N ASN A 179 8.89 -21.22 10.35
CA ASN A 179 10.06 -20.94 11.17
C ASN A 179 10.36 -19.45 11.15
N ILE A 180 9.86 -18.72 12.15
CA ILE A 180 9.99 -17.26 12.24
C ILE A 180 10.50 -16.89 13.63
N GLU A 181 11.57 -16.11 13.70
CA GLU A 181 12.11 -15.50 14.91
C GLU A 181 11.87 -13.98 14.88
N ILE A 182 11.44 -13.42 16.01
CA ILE A 182 11.30 -11.96 16.15
C ILE A 182 12.43 -11.46 17.04
N LYS A 183 13.18 -10.46 16.52
CA LYS A 183 14.19 -9.70 17.28
C LYS A 183 13.85 -8.22 17.19
N ASN A 184 13.33 -7.64 18.27
CA ASN A 184 12.86 -6.26 18.30
C ASN A 184 11.83 -5.98 17.19
N LYS A 185 12.15 -5.08 16.26
CA LYS A 185 11.30 -4.71 15.11
C LYS A 185 11.60 -5.51 13.83
N ILE A 186 12.28 -6.65 13.94
CA ILE A 186 12.69 -7.47 12.78
C ILE A 186 12.15 -8.89 12.97
N ALA A 187 11.43 -9.38 11.97
CA ALA A 187 11.11 -10.81 11.81
C ALA A 187 12.09 -11.44 10.83
N ILE A 188 12.56 -12.66 11.17
CA ILE A 188 13.58 -13.40 10.44
C ILE A 188 13.03 -14.78 10.10
#